data_d3259b4a717422c86a4137e6370cf57c
#
_entry.id   d3259b4a717422c86a4137e6370cf57c
#
_cell.length_a   1.000
_cell.length_b   1.000
_cell.length_c   1.000
_cell.angle_alpha   90.00
_cell.angle_beta   90.00
_cell.angle_gamma   90.00
#
_symmetry.space_group_name_H-M   'P 1'
#
loop_
_entity.id
_entity.type
_entity.pdbx_description
1 polymer ?
#
loop_
_entity_poly.entity_id
_entity_poly.type
_entity_poly.pdbx_seq_one_letter_code
_entity_poly.pdbx_strand_id
1 'polypeptide(L)'
;KDILISAPTGGTKTLTAFLSILNYLVVLAEKNQLEDKIYALYTSPLKALSNDIAKNLVEPLEEISALAETKGIKLQKIRVGLRTGDTTTSERQKMARKAPHILITTPESLAIILTSKVFAEKLSSCEFCVIDEIHALDNKRGTYLSLSIERLNELSKIWPVKIGLSATME
;
A
#
# COMPACT_ATOMS: atom_id res chain seq x y z
N LYS A 1 14.78 -4.43 7.89
CA LYS A 1 15.02 -3.18 8.64
C LYS A 1 13.89 -2.23 8.35
N ASP A 2 13.27 -1.70 9.40
CA ASP A 2 12.21 -0.69 9.27
C ASP A 2 12.80 0.68 8.98
N ILE A 3 12.03 1.54 8.31
CA ILE A 3 12.46 2.84 7.82
C ILE A 3 11.48 3.90 8.34
N LEU A 4 11.99 5.03 8.81
CA LEU A 4 11.19 6.22 9.13
C LEU A 4 11.60 7.35 8.20
N ILE A 5 10.63 7.92 7.49
CA ILE A 5 10.81 9.09 6.64
C ILE A 5 10.09 10.26 7.27
N SER A 6 10.85 11.26 7.70
CA SER A 6 10.31 12.50 8.26
C SER A 6 10.69 13.68 7.37
N ALA A 7 9.72 14.49 7.01
CA ALA A 7 9.91 15.72 6.25
C ALA A 7 8.70 16.64 6.45
N PRO A 8 8.83 17.95 6.22
CA PRO A 8 7.71 18.88 6.26
C PRO A 8 6.55 18.44 5.36
N THR A 9 5.34 18.90 5.64
CA THR A 9 4.14 18.60 4.85
C THR A 9 4.33 19.07 3.39
N GLY A 10 3.98 18.24 2.42
CA GLY A 10 4.13 18.60 1.00
C GLY A 10 4.30 17.43 0.02
N GLY A 11 3.86 16.23 0.37
CA GLY A 11 3.75 15.12 -0.59
C GLY A 11 5.03 14.35 -0.93
N THR A 12 6.21 14.90 -0.65
CA THR A 12 7.49 14.26 -1.00
C THR A 12 7.76 12.95 -0.27
N LYS A 13 7.29 12.80 0.98
CA LYS A 13 7.43 11.56 1.78
C LYS A 13 6.71 10.39 1.14
N THR A 14 5.45 10.59 0.81
CA THR A 14 4.59 9.58 0.20
C THR A 14 5.13 9.16 -1.16
N LEU A 15 5.53 10.12 -1.98
CA LEU A 15 6.17 9.86 -3.28
C LEU A 15 7.48 9.08 -3.11
N THR A 16 8.32 9.44 -2.14
CA THR A 16 9.60 8.75 -1.88
C THR A 16 9.37 7.27 -1.53
N ALA A 17 8.39 6.97 -0.67
CA ALA A 17 8.04 5.60 -0.33
C ALA A 17 7.53 4.84 -1.54
N PHE A 18 6.62 5.44 -2.33
CA PHE A 18 6.06 4.79 -3.50
C PHE A 18 7.04 4.61 -4.65
N LEU A 19 7.98 5.52 -4.87
CA LEU A 19 8.98 5.37 -5.93
C LEU A 19 9.79 4.08 -5.78
N SER A 20 10.22 3.76 -4.56
CA SER A 20 10.95 2.52 -4.30
C SER A 20 10.09 1.27 -4.55
N ILE A 21 8.84 1.30 -4.11
CA ILE A 21 7.87 0.22 -4.31
C ILE A 21 7.52 0.07 -5.80
N LEU A 22 7.27 1.18 -6.49
CA LEU A 22 6.97 1.18 -7.93
C LEU A 22 8.15 0.65 -8.74
N ASN A 23 9.38 1.09 -8.43
CA ASN A 23 10.57 0.55 -9.09
C ASN A 23 10.67 -0.97 -8.96
N TYR A 24 10.44 -1.50 -7.76
CA TYR A 24 10.44 -2.94 -7.53
C TYR A 24 9.36 -3.66 -8.36
N LEU A 25 8.13 -3.15 -8.34
CA LEU A 25 7.00 -3.75 -9.07
C LEU A 25 7.15 -3.63 -10.59
N VAL A 26 7.70 -2.52 -11.10
CA VAL A 26 7.96 -2.32 -12.54
C VAL A 26 8.99 -3.32 -13.04
N VAL A 27 10.05 -3.57 -12.29
CA VAL A 27 11.06 -4.60 -12.64
C VAL A 27 10.43 -5.99 -12.72
N LEU A 28 9.54 -6.35 -11.80
CA LEU A 28 8.79 -7.62 -11.87
C LEU A 28 7.81 -7.63 -13.04
N ALA A 29 7.12 -6.50 -13.30
CA ALA A 29 6.15 -6.36 -14.37
C ALA A 29 6.80 -6.51 -15.76
N GLU A 30 7.99 -5.96 -15.96
CA GLU A 30 8.78 -6.08 -17.18
C GLU A 30 9.16 -7.54 -17.46
N LYS A 31 9.51 -8.28 -16.41
CA LYS A 31 9.85 -9.71 -16.49
C LYS A 31 8.63 -10.64 -16.51
N ASN A 32 7.40 -10.09 -16.47
CA ASN A 32 6.16 -10.84 -16.34
C ASN A 32 6.13 -11.75 -15.10
N GLN A 33 6.66 -11.26 -13.98
CA GLN A 33 6.83 -12.00 -12.72
C GLN A 33 5.88 -11.53 -11.60
N LEU A 34 4.94 -10.61 -11.89
CA LEU A 34 3.93 -10.22 -10.91
C LEU A 34 2.95 -11.36 -10.66
N GLU A 35 2.84 -11.76 -9.41
CA GLU A 35 1.91 -12.77 -8.92
C GLU A 35 0.57 -12.15 -8.47
N ASP A 36 -0.45 -12.98 -8.25
CA ASP A 36 -1.76 -12.54 -7.73
C ASP A 36 -1.74 -12.42 -6.20
N LYS A 37 -0.94 -11.50 -5.69
CA LYS A 37 -0.77 -11.19 -4.26
C LYS A 37 -0.69 -9.70 -4.00
N ILE A 38 -0.78 -9.30 -2.74
CA ILE A 38 -0.53 -7.93 -2.29
C ILE A 38 0.95 -7.81 -1.93
N TYR A 39 1.70 -7.03 -2.70
CA TYR A 39 3.11 -6.73 -2.46
C TYR A 39 3.31 -5.61 -1.46
N ALA A 40 2.46 -4.60 -1.54
CA ALA A 40 2.54 -3.43 -0.68
C ALA A 40 1.18 -3.09 -0.05
N LEU A 41 1.20 -2.86 1.25
CA LEU A 41 0.10 -2.32 2.02
C LEU A 41 0.43 -0.88 2.37
N TYR A 42 -0.49 0.04 2.05
CA TYR A 42 -0.42 1.43 2.49
C TYR A 42 -1.61 1.75 3.39
N THR A 43 -1.34 2.25 4.57
CA THR A 43 -2.38 2.67 5.50
C THR A 43 -2.20 4.13 5.93
N SER A 44 -3.30 4.88 5.89
CA SER A 44 -3.36 6.28 6.25
C SER A 44 -4.77 6.63 6.75
N PRO A 45 -4.94 7.64 7.61
CA PRO A 45 -6.25 8.17 7.95
C PRO A 45 -7.04 8.59 6.71
N LEU A 46 -8.36 8.38 6.72
CA LEU A 46 -9.24 8.59 5.55
C LEU A 46 -9.09 9.97 4.88
N LYS A 47 -8.86 11.02 5.67
CA LYS A 47 -8.73 12.39 5.16
C LYS A 47 -7.50 12.61 4.26
N ALA A 48 -6.47 11.79 4.39
CA ALA A 48 -5.23 11.88 3.61
C ALA A 48 -5.25 11.04 2.33
N LEU A 49 -6.22 10.12 2.16
CA LEU A 49 -6.18 9.10 1.12
C LEU A 49 -6.50 9.59 -0.30
N SER A 50 -7.27 10.66 -0.49
CA SER A 50 -7.85 10.90 -1.82
C SER A 50 -6.92 11.65 -2.79
N ASN A 51 -6.29 12.74 -2.38
CA ASN A 51 -5.48 13.55 -3.29
C ASN A 51 -4.02 13.08 -3.37
N ASP A 52 -3.46 12.69 -2.23
CA ASP A 52 -2.05 12.26 -2.18
C ASP A 52 -1.81 10.94 -2.90
N ILE A 53 -2.77 10.02 -2.85
CA ILE A 53 -2.67 8.75 -3.57
C ILE A 53 -2.80 8.93 -5.08
N ALA A 54 -3.73 9.74 -5.56
CA ALA A 54 -3.84 10.02 -6.98
C ALA A 54 -2.52 10.57 -7.51
N LYS A 55 -2.01 11.63 -6.88
CA LYS A 55 -0.82 12.35 -7.33
C LYS A 55 0.49 11.58 -7.14
N ASN A 56 0.65 10.88 -6.02
CA ASN A 56 1.95 10.27 -5.66
C ASN A 56 2.06 8.79 -6.06
N LEU A 57 0.98 8.16 -6.48
CA LEU A 57 0.96 6.75 -6.88
C LEU A 57 0.33 6.52 -8.26
N VAL A 58 -0.91 6.98 -8.46
CA VAL A 58 -1.67 6.63 -9.67
C VAL A 58 -1.09 7.35 -10.89
N GLU A 59 -0.91 8.66 -10.82
CA GLU A 59 -0.32 9.45 -11.92
C GLU A 59 1.07 8.95 -12.32
N PRO A 60 2.05 8.78 -11.40
CA PRO A 60 3.35 8.22 -11.77
C PRO A 60 3.28 6.82 -12.39
N LEU A 61 2.37 5.99 -11.94
CA LEU A 61 2.18 4.65 -12.50
C LEU A 61 1.63 4.70 -13.93
N GLU A 62 0.71 5.60 -14.21
CA GLU A 62 0.18 5.85 -15.55
C GLU A 62 1.26 6.39 -16.50
N GLU A 63 2.06 7.34 -16.03
CA GLU A 63 3.20 7.90 -16.80
C GLU A 63 4.24 6.83 -17.12
N ILE A 64 4.60 5.97 -16.16
CA ILE A 64 5.53 4.86 -16.38
C ILE A 64 4.96 3.89 -17.40
N SER A 65 3.67 3.56 -17.32
CA SER A 65 3.01 2.66 -18.25
C SER A 65 2.98 3.23 -19.67
N ALA A 66 2.65 4.51 -19.83
CA ALA A 66 2.65 5.19 -21.11
C ALA A 66 4.06 5.27 -21.71
N LEU A 67 5.08 5.59 -20.90
CA LEU A 67 6.47 5.63 -21.36
C LEU A 67 6.97 4.24 -21.80
N ALA A 68 6.61 3.19 -21.08
CA ALA A 68 6.95 1.82 -21.47
C ALA A 68 6.33 1.45 -22.82
N GLU A 69 5.06 1.81 -23.04
CA GLU A 69 4.36 1.58 -24.30
C GLU A 69 5.04 2.30 -25.48
N THR A 70 5.42 3.57 -25.30
CA THR A 70 6.14 4.33 -26.34
C THR A 70 7.51 3.73 -26.68
N LYS A 71 8.14 3.06 -25.72
CA LYS A 71 9.43 2.35 -25.92
C LYS A 71 9.27 0.90 -26.40
N GLY A 72 8.04 0.44 -26.64
CA GLY A 72 7.76 -0.92 -27.04
C GLY A 72 8.02 -1.97 -25.91
N ILE A 73 8.12 -1.52 -24.66
CA ILE A 73 8.30 -2.38 -23.50
C ILE A 73 6.93 -2.84 -23.03
N LYS A 74 6.73 -4.15 -23.02
CA LYS A 74 5.49 -4.76 -22.54
C LYS A 74 5.54 -4.92 -21.02
N LEU A 75 4.77 -4.10 -20.30
CA LEU A 75 4.61 -4.22 -18.86
C LEU A 75 3.36 -5.02 -18.48
N GLN A 76 3.51 -5.93 -17.54
CA GLN A 76 2.39 -6.53 -16.83
C GLN A 76 1.66 -5.45 -16.03
N LYS A 77 0.32 -5.44 -16.05
CA LYS A 77 -0.46 -4.40 -15.38
C LYS A 77 -0.30 -4.45 -13.86
N ILE A 78 0.24 -3.39 -13.27
CA ILE A 78 0.28 -3.19 -11.82
C ILE A 78 -1.10 -2.72 -11.36
N ARG A 79 -1.70 -3.46 -10.43
CA ARG A 79 -3.05 -3.19 -9.91
C ARG A 79 -2.96 -2.46 -8.58
N VAL A 80 -3.71 -1.37 -8.47
CA VAL A 80 -3.90 -0.61 -7.23
C VAL A 80 -5.34 -0.79 -6.77
N GLY A 81 -5.56 -1.07 -5.50
CA GLY A 81 -6.89 -1.21 -4.91
C GLY A 81 -7.05 -0.33 -3.68
N LEU A 82 -8.16 0.38 -3.59
CA LEU A 82 -8.57 1.15 -2.42
C LEU A 82 -9.65 0.39 -1.66
N ARG A 83 -9.41 0.10 -0.39
CA ARG A 83 -10.40 -0.53 0.49
C ARG A 83 -10.57 0.26 1.78
N THR A 84 -11.69 0.93 1.87
CA THR A 84 -12.14 1.71 3.02
C THR A 84 -13.51 1.22 3.49
N GLY A 85 -14.10 1.89 4.48
CA GLY A 85 -15.47 1.63 4.90
C GLY A 85 -16.49 1.75 3.76
N ASP A 86 -16.27 2.70 2.84
CA ASP A 86 -17.18 3.03 1.73
C ASP A 86 -17.02 2.11 0.51
N THR A 87 -16.01 1.24 0.49
CA THR A 87 -15.80 0.30 -0.62
C THR A 87 -16.99 -0.66 -0.74
N THR A 88 -17.58 -0.71 -1.92
CA THR A 88 -18.77 -1.53 -2.18
C THR A 88 -18.47 -3.03 -2.10
N THR A 89 -19.53 -3.83 -1.88
CA THR A 89 -19.40 -5.30 -1.85
C THR A 89 -18.86 -5.85 -3.17
N SER A 90 -19.28 -5.28 -4.31
CA SER A 90 -18.79 -5.68 -5.63
C SER A 90 -17.28 -5.44 -5.79
N GLU A 91 -16.79 -4.28 -5.37
CA GLU A 91 -15.35 -3.96 -5.41
C GLU A 91 -14.54 -4.87 -4.47
N ARG A 92 -15.06 -5.14 -3.26
CA ARG A 92 -14.45 -6.09 -2.33
C ARG A 92 -14.31 -7.49 -2.94
N GLN A 93 -15.37 -7.97 -3.61
CA GLN A 93 -15.36 -9.26 -4.29
C GLN A 93 -14.36 -9.29 -5.47
N LYS A 94 -14.26 -8.21 -6.26
CA LYS A 94 -13.27 -8.09 -7.34
C LYS A 94 -11.85 -8.20 -6.78
N MET A 95 -11.53 -7.47 -5.72
CA MET A 95 -10.23 -7.53 -5.06
C MET A 95 -9.94 -8.90 -4.41
N ALA A 96 -10.96 -9.59 -3.91
CA ALA A 96 -10.83 -10.94 -3.37
C ALA A 96 -10.50 -11.97 -4.47
N ARG A 97 -11.10 -11.82 -5.66
CA ARG A 97 -10.83 -12.70 -6.81
C ARG A 97 -9.48 -12.42 -7.44
N LYS A 98 -9.15 -11.14 -7.60
CA LYS A 98 -7.90 -10.68 -8.20
C LYS A 98 -7.27 -9.61 -7.32
N ALA A 99 -6.26 -9.98 -6.56
CA ALA A 99 -5.64 -9.10 -5.59
C ALA A 99 -5.04 -7.85 -6.25
N PRO A 100 -5.19 -6.66 -5.65
CA PRO A 100 -4.34 -5.54 -6.01
C PRO A 100 -2.89 -5.84 -5.59
N HIS A 101 -1.92 -5.39 -6.38
CA HIS A 101 -0.50 -5.49 -6.00
C HIS A 101 -0.14 -4.46 -4.92
N ILE A 102 -0.83 -3.31 -4.93
CA ILE A 102 -0.77 -2.28 -3.89
C ILE A 102 -2.18 -2.12 -3.31
N LEU A 103 -2.32 -2.43 -2.04
CA LEU A 103 -3.57 -2.24 -1.29
C LEU A 103 -3.47 -0.97 -0.44
N ILE A 104 -4.39 -0.05 -0.67
CA ILE A 104 -4.54 1.20 0.08
C ILE A 104 -5.74 1.06 1.00
N THR A 105 -5.56 1.38 2.27
CA THR A 105 -6.62 1.22 3.28
C THR A 105 -6.48 2.21 4.44
N THR A 106 -7.48 2.21 5.32
CA THR A 106 -7.41 2.91 6.61
C THR A 106 -7.05 1.94 7.73
N PRO A 107 -6.53 2.43 8.88
CA PRO A 107 -6.27 1.58 10.05
C PRO A 107 -7.48 0.74 10.49
N GLU A 108 -8.66 1.34 10.47
CA GLU A 108 -9.91 0.67 10.86
C GLU A 108 -10.30 -0.44 9.87
N SER A 109 -10.16 -0.17 8.58
CA SER A 109 -10.45 -1.16 7.53
C SER A 109 -9.40 -2.28 7.51
N LEU A 110 -8.14 -2.00 7.83
CA LEU A 110 -7.09 -3.00 7.92
C LEU A 110 -7.42 -4.06 8.96
N ALA A 111 -7.90 -3.66 10.14
CA ALA A 111 -8.31 -4.61 11.19
C ALA A 111 -9.37 -5.60 10.67
N ILE A 112 -10.34 -5.11 9.88
CA ILE A 112 -11.38 -5.95 9.27
C ILE A 112 -10.80 -6.83 8.15
N ILE A 113 -9.93 -6.30 7.31
CA ILE A 113 -9.28 -7.04 6.21
C ILE A 113 -8.51 -8.25 6.74
N LEU A 114 -7.80 -8.10 7.84
CA LEU A 114 -7.01 -9.16 8.47
C LEU A 114 -7.86 -10.28 9.11
N THR A 115 -9.17 -10.08 9.30
CA THR A 115 -10.09 -11.15 9.73
C THR A 115 -10.56 -12.03 8.56
N SER A 116 -10.41 -11.56 7.34
CA SER A 116 -10.80 -12.29 6.13
C SER A 116 -9.72 -13.30 5.74
N LYS A 117 -10.03 -14.59 5.74
CA LYS A 117 -9.09 -15.65 5.34
C LYS A 117 -8.49 -15.40 3.95
N VAL A 118 -9.31 -14.96 2.98
CA VAL A 118 -8.87 -14.70 1.61
C VAL A 118 -7.86 -13.57 1.55
N PHE A 119 -8.11 -12.46 2.25
CA PHE A 119 -7.18 -11.32 2.26
C PHE A 119 -5.96 -11.58 3.15
N ALA A 120 -6.12 -12.30 4.25
CA ALA A 120 -4.99 -12.71 5.09
C ALA A 120 -3.99 -13.56 4.29
N GLU A 121 -4.46 -14.49 3.46
CA GLU A 121 -3.60 -15.27 2.57
C GLU A 121 -2.86 -14.39 1.56
N LYS A 122 -3.57 -13.46 0.90
CA LYS A 122 -2.96 -12.53 -0.07
C LYS A 122 -2.00 -11.52 0.57
N LEU A 123 -2.17 -11.18 1.83
CA LEU A 123 -1.28 -10.34 2.63
C LEU A 123 -0.11 -11.11 3.25
N SER A 124 -0.19 -12.43 3.35
CA SER A 124 0.83 -13.26 4.03
C SER A 124 2.22 -13.17 3.38
N SER A 125 2.31 -12.75 2.14
CA SER A 125 3.56 -12.52 1.41
C SER A 125 3.76 -11.04 1.05
N CYS A 126 3.13 -10.13 1.79
CA CYS A 126 3.33 -8.69 1.65
C CYS A 126 4.77 -8.31 2.00
N GLU A 127 5.41 -7.54 1.13
CA GLU A 127 6.82 -7.19 1.25
C GLU A 127 7.04 -5.79 1.84
N PHE A 128 6.06 -4.90 1.67
CA PHE A 128 6.13 -3.52 2.14
C PHE A 128 4.87 -3.14 2.91
N CYS A 129 5.05 -2.50 4.07
CA CYS A 129 3.97 -1.94 4.87
C CYS A 129 4.24 -0.46 5.14
N VAL A 130 3.55 0.42 4.42
CA VAL A 130 3.67 1.87 4.57
C VAL A 130 2.62 2.37 5.54
N ILE A 131 3.05 3.07 6.58
CA ILE A 131 2.20 3.69 7.60
C ILE A 131 2.38 5.19 7.50
N ASP A 132 1.38 5.86 6.95
CA ASP A 132 1.42 7.30 6.77
C ASP A 132 0.73 8.05 7.89
N GLU A 133 1.13 9.32 8.06
CA GLU A 133 0.57 10.23 9.07
C GLU A 133 0.68 9.66 10.51
N ILE A 134 1.81 9.04 10.86
CA ILE A 134 2.00 8.40 12.17
C ILE A 134 1.72 9.39 13.30
N HIS A 135 2.08 10.66 13.13
CA HIS A 135 1.83 11.72 14.11
C HIS A 135 0.35 12.04 14.34
N ALA A 136 -0.54 11.72 13.38
CA ALA A 136 -1.98 11.94 13.48
C ALA A 136 -2.72 10.75 14.12
N LEU A 137 -2.01 9.71 14.50
CA LEU A 137 -2.57 8.55 15.18
C LEU A 137 -2.72 8.88 16.66
N ASP A 138 -3.96 9.19 17.08
CA ASP A 138 -4.30 9.29 18.48
C ASP A 138 -4.08 7.94 19.21
N ASN A 139 -4.07 7.95 20.55
CA ASN A 139 -3.79 6.77 21.35
C ASN A 139 -4.66 5.55 20.99
N LYS A 140 -5.93 5.76 20.64
CA LYS A 140 -6.84 4.64 20.29
C LYS A 140 -6.54 4.09 18.90
N ARG A 141 -6.41 4.97 17.89
CA ARG A 141 -6.11 4.54 16.50
C ARG A 141 -4.72 3.94 16.41
N GLY A 142 -3.74 4.51 17.12
CA GLY A 142 -2.40 3.96 17.24
C GLY A 142 -2.38 2.56 17.82
N THR A 143 -3.15 2.31 18.89
CA THR A 143 -3.30 0.98 19.48
C THR A 143 -3.91 -0.02 18.50
N TYR A 144 -4.99 0.34 17.81
CA TYR A 144 -5.60 -0.53 16.81
C TYR A 144 -4.66 -0.84 15.65
N LEU A 145 -3.92 0.15 15.18
CA LEU A 145 -2.97 -0.03 14.10
C LEU A 145 -1.80 -0.94 14.55
N SER A 146 -1.26 -0.73 15.75
CA SER A 146 -0.20 -1.58 16.30
C SER A 146 -0.64 -3.04 16.37
N LEU A 147 -1.84 -3.31 16.90
CA LEU A 147 -2.41 -4.66 16.93
C LEU A 147 -2.61 -5.25 15.53
N SER A 148 -3.03 -4.43 14.57
CA SER A 148 -3.18 -4.88 13.18
C SER A 148 -1.84 -5.21 12.54
N ILE A 149 -0.78 -4.44 12.82
CA ILE A 149 0.58 -4.70 12.34
C ILE A 149 1.14 -5.98 12.97
N GLU A 150 0.96 -6.18 14.27
CA GLU A 150 1.37 -7.44 14.93
C GLU A 150 0.65 -8.63 14.31
N ARG A 151 -0.66 -8.53 14.07
CA ARG A 151 -1.42 -9.57 13.40
C ARG A 151 -0.94 -9.82 11.97
N LEU A 152 -0.59 -8.77 11.23
CA LEU A 152 0.02 -8.90 9.91
C LEU A 152 1.36 -9.64 10.00
N ASN A 153 2.20 -9.32 10.99
CA ASN A 153 3.46 -10.01 11.22
C ASN A 153 3.25 -11.50 11.50
N GLU A 154 2.29 -11.84 12.36
CA GLU A 154 1.96 -13.25 12.67
C GLU A 154 1.47 -14.04 11.43
N LEU A 155 0.71 -13.38 10.55
CA LEU A 155 0.20 -13.97 9.31
C LEU A 155 1.26 -14.05 8.21
N SER A 156 2.33 -13.26 8.31
CA SER A 156 3.32 -13.08 7.24
C SER A 156 4.30 -14.25 7.18
N LYS A 157 4.45 -14.81 5.99
CA LYS A 157 5.51 -15.78 5.66
C LYS A 157 6.88 -15.13 5.57
N ILE A 158 6.90 -13.84 5.26
CA ILE A 158 8.08 -12.97 5.23
C ILE A 158 7.77 -11.72 6.04
N TRP A 159 8.77 -11.17 6.72
CA TRP A 159 8.57 -9.93 7.48
C TRP A 159 8.54 -8.74 6.53
N PRO A 160 7.40 -8.03 6.41
CA PRO A 160 7.35 -6.86 5.54
C PRO A 160 8.26 -5.75 6.06
N VAL A 161 8.92 -5.05 5.17
CA VAL A 161 9.64 -3.80 5.50
C VAL A 161 8.60 -2.75 5.88
N LYS A 162 8.67 -2.25 7.11
CA LYS A 162 7.77 -1.18 7.57
C LYS A 162 8.39 0.17 7.23
N ILE A 163 7.59 1.01 6.60
CA ILE A 163 7.97 2.38 6.22
C ILE A 163 7.02 3.34 6.91
N GLY A 164 7.51 4.01 7.91
CA GLY A 164 6.76 5.04 8.63
C GLY A 164 6.94 6.41 7.97
N LEU A 165 5.84 7.13 7.73
CA LEU A 165 5.86 8.50 7.22
C LEU A 165 5.29 9.44 8.28
N SER A 166 6.04 10.49 8.59
CA SER A 166 5.62 11.50 9.56
C SER A 166 5.93 12.92 9.05
N ALA A 167 5.06 13.88 9.39
CA ALA A 167 5.49 15.25 9.38
C ALA A 167 6.65 15.43 10.39
N THR A 168 7.47 16.45 10.20
CA THR A 168 8.50 16.79 11.20
C THR A 168 7.85 16.90 12.58
N MET A 169 8.32 16.07 13.50
CA MET A 169 8.00 16.25 14.91
C MET A 169 8.91 17.34 15.45
N GLU A 170 8.32 18.42 15.93
CA GLU A 170 9.03 19.41 16.75
C GLU A 170 9.42 18.82 18.10
#